data_0aac29a8b8239bb40f9474c15f1da504
#
_entry.id   0aac29a8b8239bb40f9474c15f1da504
#
_cell.length_a   1.000
_cell.length_b   1.000
_cell.length_c   1.000
_cell.angle_alpha   90.00
_cell.angle_beta   90.00
_cell.angle_gamma   90.00
#
_symmetry.space_group_name_H-M   'P 1'
#
loop_
_entity.id
_entity.type
_entity.pdbx_description
1 polymer ?
#
loop_
_entity_poly.entity_id
_entity_poly.type
_entity_poly.pdbx_seq_one_letter_code
_entity_poly.pdbx_strand_id
1 'polypeptide(L)' 'MALSSWDEKAQAAFEKIVDAIPESMREAVQPQLITMIEKKAAGSRVTVEVIEKMV' A
#
# COMPACT_ATOMS: atom_id res chain seq x y z
N MET A 1 -0.17 -8.02 10.00
CA MET A 1 -0.18 -6.77 10.76
C MET A 1 -1.28 -5.86 10.23
N ALA A 2 -2.10 -5.35 11.10
CA ALA A 2 -3.16 -4.45 10.69
C ALA A 2 -2.63 -3.03 10.60
N LEU A 3 -2.86 -2.38 9.48
CA LEU A 3 -2.54 -0.97 9.30
C LEU A 3 -3.80 -0.19 9.70
N SER A 4 -3.80 0.35 10.91
CA SER A 4 -5.00 0.93 11.50
C SER A 4 -5.60 2.10 10.71
N SER A 5 -4.77 2.78 9.92
CA SER A 5 -5.22 3.89 9.09
C SER A 5 -5.59 3.47 7.66
N TRP A 6 -5.57 2.18 7.37
CA TRP A 6 -5.88 1.66 6.05
C TRP A 6 -7.25 1.00 6.02
N ASP A 7 -7.99 1.26 4.95
CA ASP A 7 -9.22 0.56 4.69
C ASP A 7 -8.93 -0.90 4.34
N GLU A 8 -9.85 -1.80 4.68
CA GLU A 8 -9.68 -3.22 4.40
C GLU A 8 -9.47 -3.50 2.91
N LYS A 9 -10.22 -2.82 2.06
CA LYS A 9 -10.09 -2.96 0.62
C LYS A 9 -8.75 -2.42 0.12
N ALA A 10 -8.24 -1.38 0.75
CA ALA A 10 -6.94 -0.83 0.43
C ALA A 10 -5.83 -1.83 0.75
N GLN A 11 -5.92 -2.49 1.89
CA GLN A 11 -4.96 -3.53 2.26
C GLN A 11 -4.96 -4.67 1.25
N ALA A 12 -6.14 -5.12 0.84
CA ALA A 12 -6.25 -6.19 -0.13
C ALA A 12 -5.64 -5.81 -1.48
N ALA A 13 -5.88 -4.58 -1.92
CA ALA A 13 -5.28 -4.06 -3.16
C ALA A 13 -3.76 -3.98 -3.05
N PHE A 14 -3.26 -3.52 -1.91
CA PHE A 14 -1.83 -3.44 -1.67
C PHE A 14 -1.18 -4.82 -1.69
N GLU A 15 -1.82 -5.80 -1.09
CA GLU A 15 -1.30 -7.17 -1.08
C GLU A 15 -1.17 -7.73 -2.49
N LYS A 16 -2.10 -7.41 -3.37
CA LYS A 16 -2.01 -7.83 -4.78
C LYS A 16 -0.82 -7.20 -5.46
N ILE A 17 -0.53 -5.94 -5.16
CA ILE A 17 0.63 -5.26 -5.71
C ILE A 17 1.91 -5.92 -5.20
N VAL A 18 1.97 -6.21 -3.92
CA VAL A 18 3.14 -6.85 -3.30
C VAL A 18 3.37 -8.25 -3.88
N ASP A 19 2.29 -8.99 -4.14
CA ASP A 19 2.40 -10.32 -4.73
C ASP A 19 2.99 -10.29 -6.14
N ALA A 20 2.82 -9.18 -6.85
CA ALA A 20 3.40 -9.01 -8.18
C ALA A 20 4.90 -8.70 -8.13
N ILE A 21 5.42 -8.34 -6.97
CA ILE A 21 6.84 -8.03 -6.78
C ILE A 21 7.60 -9.31 -6.46
N PRO A 22 8.76 -9.56 -7.10
CA PRO A 22 9.58 -10.72 -6.75
C PRO A 22 9.91 -10.74 -5.25
N GLU A 23 9.87 -11.92 -4.67
CA GLU A 23 10.07 -12.09 -3.23
C GLU A 23 11.39 -11.48 -2.75
N SER A 24 12.43 -11.59 -3.55
CA SER A 24 13.74 -11.05 -3.19
C SER A 24 13.77 -9.52 -3.09
N MET A 25 12.82 -8.86 -3.74
CA MET A 25 12.72 -7.39 -3.72
C MET A 25 11.64 -6.89 -2.77
N ARG A 26 10.78 -7.79 -2.32
CA ARG A 26 9.60 -7.42 -1.53
C ARG A 26 9.95 -6.70 -0.24
N GLU A 27 10.96 -7.19 0.47
CA GLU A 27 11.39 -6.60 1.73
C GLU A 27 11.93 -5.17 1.57
N ALA A 28 12.58 -4.89 0.45
CA ALA A 28 13.13 -3.56 0.19
C ALA A 28 12.06 -2.59 -0.31
N VAL A 29 11.12 -3.09 -1.13
CA VAL A 29 10.13 -2.26 -1.79
C VAL A 29 8.92 -1.98 -0.90
N GLN A 30 8.50 -2.96 -0.11
CA GLN A 30 7.27 -2.87 0.66
C GLN A 30 7.23 -1.65 1.59
N PRO A 31 8.25 -1.37 2.42
CA PRO A 31 8.19 -0.18 3.28
C PRO A 31 8.18 1.12 2.48
N GLN A 32 8.85 1.15 1.34
CA GLN A 32 8.83 2.33 0.48
C GLN A 32 7.45 2.59 -0.10
N LEU A 33 6.78 1.52 -0.54
CA LEU A 33 5.42 1.64 -1.05
C LEU A 33 4.46 2.13 0.02
N ILE A 34 4.55 1.60 1.22
CA ILE A 34 3.71 2.03 2.33
C ILE A 34 3.89 3.53 2.59
N THR A 35 5.14 3.98 2.63
CA THR A 35 5.45 5.39 2.85
C THR A 35 4.86 6.26 1.74
N MET A 36 5.01 5.85 0.49
CA MET A 36 4.49 6.59 -0.65
C MET A 36 2.97 6.67 -0.62
N ILE A 37 2.32 5.56 -0.31
CA ILE A 37 0.85 5.51 -0.25
C ILE A 37 0.34 6.42 0.87
N GLU A 38 0.97 6.39 2.02
CA GLU A 38 0.58 7.24 3.15
C GLU A 38 0.78 8.72 2.84
N LYS A 39 1.84 9.06 2.13
CA LYS A 39 2.07 10.43 1.68
C LYS A 39 0.99 10.86 0.70
N LYS A 40 0.60 9.97 -0.20
CA LYS A 40 -0.44 10.27 -1.17
C LYS A 40 -1.78 10.50 -0.48
N ALA A 41 -2.05 9.76 0.58
CA ALA A 41 -3.26 9.93 1.37
C ALA A 41 -3.24 11.23 2.19
N ALA A 42 -2.06 11.82 2.39
CA ALA A 42 -1.90 13.12 3.06
C ALA A 42 -2.51 13.16 4.46
N GLY A 43 -2.29 12.11 5.23
CA GLY A 43 -2.82 12.02 6.60
C GLY A 43 -4.25 11.53 6.69
N SER A 44 -4.91 11.35 5.56
CA SER A 44 -6.25 10.78 5.51
C SER A 44 -6.16 9.25 5.54
N ARG A 45 -7.31 8.62 5.74
CA ARG A 45 -7.39 7.16 5.69
C ARG A 45 -7.02 6.67 4.29
N VAL A 46 -6.20 5.62 4.24
CA VAL A 46 -5.81 5.03 2.95
C VAL A 46 -6.96 4.18 2.43
N THR A 47 -7.45 4.53 1.24
CA THR A 47 -8.53 3.81 0.56
C THR A 47 -8.02 3.22 -0.74
N VAL A 48 -8.83 2.35 -1.35
CA VAL A 48 -8.48 1.75 -2.63
C VAL A 48 -8.29 2.82 -3.72
N GLU A 49 -9.00 3.93 -3.62
CA GLU A 49 -8.84 5.03 -4.57
C GLU A 49 -7.44 5.64 -4.53
N VAL A 50 -6.88 5.78 -3.34
CA VAL A 50 -5.52 6.28 -3.18
C VAL A 50 -4.53 5.36 -3.89
N ILE A 51 -4.70 4.06 -3.73
CA ILE A 51 -3.83 3.07 -4.35
C ILE A 51 -3.99 3.09 -5.87
N GLU A 52 -5.22 3.19 -6.36
CA GLU A 52 -5.48 3.26 -7.79
C GLU A 52 -4.84 4.47 -8.44
N LYS A 53 -4.80 5.60 -7.75
CA LYS A 53 -4.18 6.82 -8.28
C LYS A 53 -2.65 6.71 -8.39
N MET A 54 -2.06 5.77 -7.70
CA MET A 54 -0.62 5.56 -7.75
C MET A 54 -0.18 4.63 -8.87
N VAL A 55 -1.08 3.89 -9.42
CA VAL A 55 -0.77 2.90 -10.47
C VAL A 55 -0.78 3.52 -11.86
#